data_3a6e4b613b315e82b2134fd5b6eb0d2a
#
_entry.id   3a6e4b613b315e82b2134fd5b6eb0d2a
#
_cell.length_a   1.000
_cell.length_b   1.000
_cell.length_c   1.000
_cell.angle_alpha   90.00
_cell.angle_beta   90.00
_cell.angle_gamma   90.00
#
_symmetry.space_group_name_H-M   'P 1'
#
loop_
_entity.id
_entity.type
_entity.pdbx_description
1 polymer ?
#
loop_
_entity_poly.entity_id
_entity_poly.type
_entity_poly.pdbx_seq_one_letter_code
_entity_poly.pdbx_strand_id
1 'polypeptide(L)'
;MNTDQKAGAKVWYIPDCYYPSISSPGHYVSHEAVCVLNPGKQDAHITLTLYFEDREPMRGFQAVCKAERTNHIRLDKIKDANGNVVPQGVPYAIMVESDQPIIVQYSRLDTTQAEMALMTTMAYPVK
;
A
#
# COMPACT_ATOMS: atom_id res chain seq x y z
N MET A 1 13.82 -24.70 -13.95
CA MET A 1 13.61 -23.52 -13.09
C MET A 1 14.81 -23.30 -12.18
N ASN A 2 15.27 -22.08 -12.04
CA ASN A 2 16.34 -21.74 -11.11
C ASN A 2 15.77 -21.66 -9.70
N THR A 3 16.11 -22.62 -8.83
CA THR A 3 15.62 -22.67 -7.45
C THR A 3 16.21 -21.59 -6.56
N ASP A 4 17.30 -20.92 -6.99
CA ASP A 4 17.91 -19.83 -6.24
C ASP A 4 17.25 -18.48 -6.53
N GLN A 5 16.43 -18.41 -7.56
CA GLN A 5 15.75 -17.19 -7.95
C GLN A 5 14.55 -16.94 -7.02
N LYS A 6 14.59 -15.83 -6.29
CA LYS A 6 13.49 -15.43 -5.41
C LYS A 6 12.40 -14.71 -6.21
N ALA A 7 11.14 -14.98 -5.88
CA ALA A 7 10.00 -14.27 -6.46
C ALA A 7 9.88 -12.88 -5.84
N GLY A 8 9.49 -11.91 -6.67
CA GLY A 8 9.21 -10.56 -6.22
C GLY A 8 10.40 -9.60 -6.31
N ALA A 9 10.23 -8.45 -5.67
CA ALA A 9 11.23 -7.38 -5.60
C ALA A 9 11.17 -6.73 -4.22
N LYS A 10 12.24 -5.99 -3.87
CA LYS A 10 12.32 -5.29 -2.59
C LYS A 10 11.81 -3.85 -2.66
N VAL A 11 11.67 -3.29 -3.86
CA VAL A 11 11.19 -1.93 -4.05
C VAL A 11 10.08 -1.93 -5.09
N TRP A 12 8.98 -1.25 -4.76
CA TRP A 12 7.80 -1.13 -5.61
C TRP A 12 7.29 0.29 -5.58
N TYR A 13 6.69 0.73 -6.69
CA TYR A 13 6.07 2.06 -6.79
C TYR A 13 4.61 1.94 -7.21
N ILE A 14 3.78 2.79 -6.61
CA ILE A 14 2.36 2.93 -6.95
C ILE A 14 2.12 4.41 -7.25
N PRO A 15 2.03 4.80 -8.54
CA PRO A 15 1.97 6.23 -8.90
C PRO A 15 0.62 6.89 -8.65
N ASP A 16 -0.47 6.14 -8.68
CA ASP A 16 -1.82 6.72 -8.59
C ASP A 16 -2.53 6.22 -7.34
N CYS A 17 -2.50 7.02 -6.29
CA CYS A 17 -3.19 6.75 -5.04
C CYS A 17 -4.07 7.94 -4.68
N TYR A 18 -5.20 7.65 -4.05
CA TYR A 18 -6.12 8.68 -3.60
C TYR A 18 -7.00 8.12 -2.49
N TYR A 19 -6.95 8.75 -1.31
CA TYR A 19 -7.82 8.39 -0.20
C TYR A 19 -9.05 9.33 -0.23
N PRO A 20 -10.21 8.85 -0.70
CA PRO A 20 -11.40 9.71 -0.80
C PRO A 20 -11.80 10.28 0.56
N SER A 21 -12.13 11.57 0.59
CA SER A 21 -12.53 12.27 1.81
C SER A 21 -13.99 12.06 2.17
N ILE A 22 -14.78 11.48 1.25
CA ILE A 22 -16.23 11.32 1.40
C ILE A 22 -16.57 9.84 1.24
N SER A 23 -17.52 9.36 2.04
CA SER A 23 -18.16 8.05 1.87
C SER A 23 -19.67 8.22 1.93
N SER A 24 -20.38 7.52 1.06
CA SER A 24 -21.84 7.44 1.16
C SER A 24 -22.24 6.62 2.38
N PRO A 25 -23.42 6.86 2.97
CA PRO A 25 -23.90 6.03 4.09
C PRO A 25 -23.97 4.55 3.70
N GLY A 26 -23.59 3.66 4.62
CA GLY A 26 -23.61 2.21 4.42
C GLY A 26 -22.57 1.51 5.28
N HIS A 27 -22.41 0.21 5.05
CA HIS A 27 -21.45 -0.61 5.78
C HIS A 27 -20.00 -0.33 5.40
N TYR A 28 -19.77 0.14 4.17
CA TYR A 28 -18.43 0.29 3.63
C TYR A 28 -18.05 1.75 3.57
N VAL A 29 -16.81 2.04 3.99
CA VAL A 29 -16.20 3.37 3.85
C VAL A 29 -15.13 3.32 2.79
N SER A 30 -14.91 4.45 2.11
CA SER A 30 -13.82 4.58 1.15
C SER A 30 -12.50 4.30 1.84
N HIS A 31 -11.68 3.45 1.23
CA HIS A 31 -10.36 3.13 1.77
C HIS A 31 -9.46 2.56 0.69
N GLU A 32 -8.18 2.46 1.02
CA GLU A 32 -7.15 1.91 0.17
C GLU A 32 -6.36 0.86 0.93
N ALA A 33 -5.73 -0.05 0.21
CA ALA A 33 -4.81 -1.02 0.79
C ALA A 33 -3.62 -1.26 -0.13
N VAL A 34 -2.44 -1.38 0.48
CA VAL A 34 -1.26 -1.97 -0.16
C VAL A 34 -1.29 -3.44 0.20
N CYS A 35 -1.53 -4.28 -0.79
CA CYS A 35 -1.65 -5.72 -0.59
C CYS A 35 -0.30 -6.38 -0.87
N VAL A 36 0.26 -7.01 0.15
CA VAL A 36 1.61 -7.59 0.09
C VAL A 36 1.52 -9.10 0.24
N LEU A 37 2.21 -9.82 -0.64
CA LEU A 37 2.47 -11.24 -0.48
C LEU A 37 3.95 -11.42 -0.19
N ASN A 38 4.25 -12.07 0.91
CA ASN A 38 5.61 -12.51 1.24
C ASN A 38 5.70 -14.03 1.03
N PRO A 39 6.27 -14.48 -0.10
CA PRO A 39 6.39 -15.92 -0.36
C PRO A 39 7.62 -16.55 0.29
N GLY A 40 8.46 -15.74 0.94
CA GLY A 40 9.72 -16.19 1.52
C GLY A 40 9.56 -16.83 2.90
N LYS A 41 10.69 -17.27 3.43
CA LYS A 41 10.78 -17.96 4.74
C LYS A 41 11.08 -17.01 5.89
N GLN A 42 11.30 -15.73 5.61
CA GLN A 42 11.62 -14.71 6.61
C GLN A 42 10.56 -13.62 6.57
N ASP A 43 10.28 -13.02 7.73
CA ASP A 43 9.37 -11.89 7.82
C ASP A 43 9.91 -10.71 7.01
N ALA A 44 9.03 -10.02 6.30
CA ALA A 44 9.36 -8.82 5.54
C ALA A 44 9.00 -7.58 6.34
N HIS A 45 9.98 -6.71 6.56
CA HIS A 45 9.80 -5.42 7.20
C HIS A 45 9.65 -4.36 6.10
N ILE A 46 8.52 -3.67 6.11
CA ILE A 46 8.07 -2.83 5.02
C ILE A 46 7.99 -1.40 5.49
N THR A 47 8.49 -0.48 4.66
CA THR A 47 8.40 0.96 4.88
C THR A 47 7.73 1.60 3.68
N LEU A 48 6.74 2.45 3.93
CA LEU A 48 6.06 3.24 2.90
C LEU A 48 6.50 4.69 2.98
N THR A 49 6.78 5.27 1.82
CA THR A 49 7.00 6.70 1.63
C THR A 49 5.91 7.21 0.71
N LEU A 50 5.25 8.30 1.11
CA LEU A 50 4.18 8.93 0.33
C LEU A 50 4.71 10.19 -0.32
N TYR A 51 4.48 10.32 -1.64
CA TYR A 51 4.87 11.50 -2.42
C TYR A 51 3.62 12.26 -2.85
N PHE A 52 3.70 13.59 -2.82
CA PHE A 52 2.57 14.48 -3.11
C PHE A 52 2.94 15.44 -4.23
N GLU A 53 1.92 16.09 -4.81
CA GLU A 53 2.14 17.11 -5.84
C GLU A 53 2.59 18.44 -5.25
N ASP A 54 2.15 18.76 -4.03
CA ASP A 54 2.18 20.13 -3.48
C ASP A 54 2.90 20.24 -2.13
N ARG A 55 3.53 19.17 -1.64
CA ARG A 55 4.17 19.17 -0.32
C ARG A 55 5.27 18.13 -0.26
N GLU A 56 6.06 18.20 0.80
CA GLU A 56 7.15 17.26 1.04
C GLU A 56 6.63 15.83 1.29
N PRO A 57 7.42 14.82 0.96
CA PRO A 57 7.05 13.43 1.23
C PRO A 57 6.80 13.15 2.70
N MET A 58 5.88 12.24 2.97
CA MET A 58 5.70 11.66 4.30
C MET A 58 6.40 10.31 4.36
N ARG A 59 7.26 10.14 5.36
CA ARG A 59 8.12 8.96 5.48
C ARG A 59 7.82 8.20 6.77
N GLY A 60 8.24 6.92 6.82
CA GLY A 60 8.24 6.17 8.06
C GLY A 60 6.93 5.49 8.41
N PHE A 61 6.08 5.20 7.45
CA PHE A 61 4.95 4.29 7.66
C PHE A 61 5.50 2.86 7.61
N GLN A 62 5.32 2.09 8.66
CA GLN A 62 5.92 0.77 8.78
C GLN A 62 4.89 -0.33 8.96
N ALA A 63 5.16 -1.49 8.38
CA ALA A 63 4.35 -2.67 8.51
C ALA A 63 5.22 -3.92 8.41
N VAL A 64 4.68 -5.06 8.81
CA VAL A 64 5.35 -6.37 8.69
C VAL A 64 4.42 -7.31 7.93
N CYS A 65 4.98 -8.02 6.95
CA CYS A 65 4.32 -9.15 6.34
C CYS A 65 5.10 -10.41 6.71
N LYS A 66 4.51 -11.26 7.54
CA LYS A 66 5.20 -12.44 8.04
C LYS A 66 5.49 -13.43 6.91
N ALA A 67 6.46 -14.30 7.16
CA ALA A 67 6.89 -15.33 6.21
C ALA A 67 5.70 -16.18 5.74
N GLU A 68 5.62 -16.42 4.44
CA GLU A 68 4.58 -17.23 3.81
C GLU A 68 3.15 -16.74 4.15
N ARG A 69 2.98 -15.40 4.18
CA ARG A 69 1.70 -14.76 4.51
C ARG A 69 1.40 -13.62 3.54
N THR A 70 0.16 -13.23 3.54
CA THR A 70 -0.30 -11.99 2.92
C THR A 70 -0.61 -10.97 4.02
N ASN A 71 -0.44 -9.68 3.70
CA ASN A 71 -0.88 -8.59 4.55
C ASN A 71 -1.51 -7.51 3.67
N HIS A 72 -2.78 -7.20 3.88
CA HIS A 72 -3.47 -6.10 3.22
C HIS A 72 -3.34 -4.87 4.13
N ILE A 73 -2.34 -4.06 3.86
CA ILE A 73 -2.02 -2.89 4.70
C ILE A 73 -3.04 -1.80 4.42
N ARG A 74 -3.94 -1.59 5.36
CA ARG A 74 -4.99 -0.56 5.27
C ARG A 74 -4.37 0.83 5.44
N LEU A 75 -4.47 1.65 4.39
CA LEU A 75 -3.90 2.99 4.38
C LEU A 75 -4.73 4.00 5.19
N ASP A 76 -5.98 3.67 5.47
CA ASP A 76 -6.83 4.47 6.36
C ASP A 76 -6.55 4.22 7.84
N LYS A 77 -5.72 3.23 8.16
CA LYS A 77 -5.43 2.84 9.55
C LYS A 77 -3.97 2.96 9.93
N ILE A 78 -3.07 3.00 8.95
CA ILE A 78 -1.63 3.08 9.20
C ILE A 78 -1.25 4.48 9.68
N LYS A 79 -0.23 4.54 10.54
CA LYS A 79 0.35 5.79 11.04
C LYS A 79 1.85 5.74 10.94
N ASP A 80 2.47 6.92 10.76
CA ASP A 80 3.92 7.01 10.85
C ASP A 80 4.38 7.03 12.33
N ALA A 81 5.70 7.13 12.55
CA ALA A 81 6.27 7.10 13.90
C ALA A 81 5.78 8.24 14.79
N ASN A 82 5.31 9.35 14.21
CA ASN A 82 4.82 10.53 14.93
C ASN A 82 3.29 10.53 15.07
N GLY A 83 2.61 9.46 14.64
CA GLY A 83 1.16 9.36 14.71
C GLY A 83 0.42 10.04 13.58
N ASN A 84 1.11 10.47 12.52
CA ASN A 84 0.47 11.07 11.36
C ASN A 84 -0.19 10.01 10.50
N VAL A 85 -1.35 10.34 9.95
CA VAL A 85 -2.14 9.46 9.09
C VAL A 85 -2.00 9.86 7.63
N VAL A 86 -2.40 8.97 6.72
CA VAL A 86 -2.47 9.27 5.29
C VAL A 86 -3.54 10.34 5.06
N PRO A 87 -3.19 11.47 4.40
CA PRO A 87 -4.18 12.53 4.18
C PRO A 87 -5.28 12.12 3.23
N GLN A 88 -6.50 12.57 3.52
CA GLN A 88 -7.66 12.37 2.65
C GLN A 88 -7.77 13.51 1.63
N GLY A 89 -8.33 13.20 0.47
CA GLY A 89 -8.70 14.21 -0.51
C GLY A 89 -7.55 14.82 -1.30
N VAL A 90 -6.38 14.19 -1.27
CA VAL A 90 -5.22 14.65 -2.06
C VAL A 90 -4.63 13.49 -2.85
N PRO A 91 -4.23 13.72 -4.12
CA PRO A 91 -3.55 12.68 -4.89
C PRO A 91 -2.14 12.47 -4.36
N TYR A 92 -1.70 11.21 -4.37
CA TYR A 92 -0.36 10.86 -3.91
C TYR A 92 0.14 9.60 -4.58
N ALA A 93 1.40 9.29 -4.35
CA ALA A 93 2.05 8.07 -4.81
C ALA A 93 2.77 7.41 -3.65
N ILE A 94 3.07 6.12 -3.78
CA ILE A 94 3.73 5.36 -2.72
C ILE A 94 4.98 4.68 -3.27
N MET A 95 6.08 4.77 -2.50
CA MET A 95 7.21 3.86 -2.63
C MET A 95 7.11 2.83 -1.51
N VAL A 96 7.14 1.56 -1.88
CA VAL A 96 7.13 0.44 -0.93
C VAL A 96 8.52 -0.17 -0.91
N GLU A 97 9.15 -0.16 0.25
CA GLU A 97 10.47 -0.75 0.45
C GLU A 97 10.37 -1.93 1.43
N SER A 98 11.07 -3.02 1.13
CA SER A 98 11.06 -4.22 1.96
C SER A 98 12.46 -4.78 2.08
N ASP A 99 12.77 -5.37 3.23
CA ASP A 99 14.05 -6.09 3.42
C ASP A 99 14.04 -7.49 2.80
N GLN A 100 12.88 -7.98 2.39
CA GLN A 100 12.72 -9.27 1.70
C GLN A 100 12.01 -9.08 0.37
N PRO A 101 12.27 -9.91 -0.65
CA PRO A 101 11.49 -9.87 -1.88
C PRO A 101 10.03 -10.16 -1.62
N ILE A 102 9.16 -9.29 -2.11
CA ILE A 102 7.71 -9.37 -1.93
C ILE A 102 7.01 -9.09 -3.25
N ILE A 103 5.71 -9.34 -3.28
CA ILE A 103 4.85 -8.99 -4.41
C ILE A 103 3.81 -8.00 -3.90
N VAL A 104 3.61 -6.90 -4.64
CA VAL A 104 2.79 -5.76 -4.17
C VAL A 104 1.70 -5.45 -5.18
N GLN A 105 0.51 -5.27 -4.66
CA GLN A 105 -0.70 -4.88 -5.38
C GLN A 105 -1.37 -3.74 -4.60
N TYR A 106 -2.08 -2.89 -5.31
CA TYR A 106 -2.82 -1.77 -4.71
C TYR A 106 -4.31 -1.92 -4.99
N SER A 107 -5.13 -1.66 -3.98
CA SER A 107 -6.59 -1.69 -4.09
C SER A 107 -7.20 -0.42 -3.52
N ARG A 108 -8.28 0.05 -4.15
CA ARG A 108 -9.07 1.20 -3.69
C ARG A 108 -10.55 0.86 -3.77
N LEU A 109 -11.24 1.05 -2.66
CA LEU A 109 -12.70 1.03 -2.62
C LEU A 109 -13.18 2.48 -2.51
N ASP A 110 -13.97 2.91 -3.49
CA ASP A 110 -14.53 4.25 -3.56
C ASP A 110 -16.04 4.15 -3.31
N THR A 111 -16.49 4.75 -2.21
CA THR A 111 -17.90 4.82 -1.83
C THR A 111 -18.38 6.27 -1.75
N THR A 112 -17.81 7.15 -2.58
CA THR A 112 -18.17 8.57 -2.60
C THR A 112 -19.60 8.80 -3.07
N GLN A 113 -20.17 7.82 -3.74
CA GLN A 113 -21.59 7.81 -4.14
C GLN A 113 -22.16 6.41 -3.85
N ALA A 114 -23.47 6.25 -4.06
CA ALA A 114 -24.15 5.00 -3.72
C ALA A 114 -23.62 3.80 -4.50
N GLU A 115 -23.20 4.01 -5.75
CA GLU A 115 -22.53 2.99 -6.55
C GLU A 115 -21.07 2.91 -6.11
N MET A 116 -20.70 1.78 -5.53
CA MET A 116 -19.34 1.54 -5.10
C MET A 116 -18.47 1.13 -6.27
N ALA A 117 -17.24 1.64 -6.29
CA ALA A 117 -16.23 1.24 -7.27
C ALA A 117 -15.03 0.61 -6.56
N LEU A 118 -14.64 -0.56 -7.02
CA LEU A 118 -13.46 -1.26 -6.54
C LEU A 118 -12.45 -1.34 -7.66
N MET A 119 -11.24 -0.85 -7.40
CA MET A 119 -10.12 -0.90 -8.34
C MET A 119 -8.96 -1.65 -7.70
N THR A 120 -8.30 -2.46 -8.50
CA THR A 120 -7.05 -3.11 -8.07
C THR A 120 -6.06 -3.10 -9.24
N THR A 121 -4.79 -2.94 -8.93
CA THR A 121 -3.72 -2.94 -9.92
C THR A 121 -2.43 -3.45 -9.29
N MET A 122 -1.57 -4.05 -10.12
CA MET A 122 -0.22 -4.42 -9.67
C MET A 122 0.62 -3.15 -9.54
N ALA A 123 1.45 -3.11 -8.52
CA ALA A 123 2.47 -2.08 -8.38
C ALA A 123 3.61 -2.34 -9.38
N TYR A 124 4.47 -1.34 -9.57
CA TYR A 124 5.62 -1.42 -10.46
C TYR A 124 6.85 -1.89 -9.67
N PRO A 125 7.43 -3.04 -10.02
CA PRO A 125 8.62 -3.54 -9.33
C PRO A 125 9.90 -2.91 -9.86
N VAL A 126 10.85 -2.66 -8.97
CA VAL A 126 12.21 -2.27 -9.34
C VAL A 126 13.10 -3.48 -9.11
N LYS A 127 13.61 -4.03 -10.18
CA LYS A 127 14.43 -5.25 -10.14
C LYS A 127 15.91 -4.94 -10.29
#